data_42904db4014dcf22a132139cdba1d27d
#
_entry.id   42904db4014dcf22a132139cdba1d27d
#
_cell.length_a   1.000
_cell.length_b   1.000
_cell.length_c   1.000
_cell.angle_alpha   90.00
_cell.angle_beta   90.00
_cell.angle_gamma   90.00
#
_symmetry.space_group_name_H-M   'P 1'
#
loop_
_entity.id
_entity.type
_entity.pdbx_description
1 polymer ?
#
loop_
_entity_poly.entity_id
_entity_poly.type
_entity_poly.pdbx_seq_one_letter_code
_entity_poly.pdbx_strand_id
1 'polypeptide(L)' 'MEVYELDESVLVYLSKRNIIPQYKKAKEFLKRNHLDTVRFKKRQPKSSGEYYFRINQKYRAIGVFDGIDFIVTEISDHQ' A
#
# COMPACT_ATOMS: atom_id res chain seq x y z
N MET A 1 -10.74 -7.06 3.97
CA MET A 1 -10.89 -5.63 3.64
C MET A 1 -10.70 -5.41 2.15
N GLU A 2 -11.32 -4.37 1.61
CA GLU A 2 -11.01 -3.95 0.26
C GLU A 2 -9.87 -2.94 0.28
N VAL A 3 -9.14 -2.88 -0.83
CA VAL A 3 -8.00 -1.96 -0.97
C VAL A 3 -8.21 -1.17 -2.26
N TYR A 4 -8.24 0.15 -2.14
CA TYR A 4 -8.46 1.06 -3.26
C TYR A 4 -7.29 2.01 -3.41
N GLU A 5 -7.10 2.52 -4.62
CA GLU A 5 -6.20 3.64 -4.86
C GLU A 5 -6.99 4.93 -4.72
N LEU A 6 -6.37 5.96 -4.12
CA LEU A 6 -7.01 7.26 -3.94
C LEU A 6 -7.42 7.87 -5.29
N ASP A 7 -6.51 7.78 -6.26
CA ASP A 7 -6.77 8.25 -7.62
C ASP A 7 -5.80 7.58 -8.60
N GLU A 8 -5.86 7.95 -9.87
CA GLU A 8 -5.03 7.38 -10.92
C GLU A 8 -3.54 7.58 -10.73
N SER A 9 -3.14 8.62 -10.01
CA SER A 9 -1.72 8.94 -9.86
C SER A 9 -0.94 7.80 -9.22
N VAL A 10 -1.59 7.03 -8.35
CA VAL A 10 -0.97 5.87 -7.70
C VAL A 10 -0.59 4.83 -8.77
N LEU A 11 -1.52 4.49 -9.65
CA LEU A 11 -1.26 3.50 -10.70
C LEU A 11 -0.26 4.01 -11.74
N VAL A 12 -0.32 5.30 -12.06
CA VAL A 12 0.64 5.91 -12.99
C VAL A 12 2.06 5.81 -12.43
N TYR A 13 2.25 6.12 -11.15
CA TYR A 13 3.54 6.00 -10.50
C TYR A 13 4.08 4.56 -10.59
N LEU A 14 3.23 3.59 -10.27
CA LEU A 14 3.61 2.17 -10.30
C LEU A 14 3.93 1.70 -11.72
N SER A 15 3.15 2.15 -12.70
CA SER A 15 3.33 1.78 -14.09
C SER A 15 4.68 2.26 -14.63
N LYS A 16 5.04 3.50 -14.31
CA LYS A 16 6.32 4.06 -14.75
C LYS A 16 7.53 3.31 -14.20
N ARG A 17 7.37 2.57 -13.13
CA ARG A 17 8.43 1.81 -12.47
C ARG A 17 8.33 0.32 -12.75
N ASN A 18 7.35 -0.10 -13.56
CA ASN A 18 7.13 -1.51 -13.92
C ASN A 18 6.91 -2.41 -12.71
N ILE A 19 6.19 -1.92 -11.71
CA ILE A 19 5.92 -2.68 -10.49
C ILE A 19 4.43 -2.93 -10.25
N ILE A 20 3.59 -2.73 -11.27
CA ILE A 20 2.15 -3.03 -11.16
C ILE A 20 1.91 -4.49 -10.75
N PRO A 21 2.58 -5.50 -11.35
CA PRO A 21 2.32 -6.89 -10.94
C PRO A 21 2.66 -7.15 -9.48
N GLN A 22 3.78 -6.63 -8.98
CA GLN A 22 4.14 -6.80 -7.57
C GLN A 22 3.14 -6.09 -6.66
N TYR A 23 2.69 -4.90 -7.05
CA TYR A 23 1.69 -4.16 -6.29
C TYR A 23 0.37 -4.96 -6.21
N LYS A 24 -0.09 -5.48 -7.33
CA LYS A 24 -1.33 -6.25 -7.36
C LYS A 24 -1.25 -7.49 -6.48
N LYS A 25 -0.10 -8.16 -6.49
CA LYS A 25 0.13 -9.33 -5.66
C LYS A 25 0.10 -8.96 -4.17
N ALA A 26 0.82 -7.91 -3.79
CA ALA A 26 0.83 -7.43 -2.41
C ALA A 26 -0.56 -7.00 -1.95
N LYS A 27 -1.27 -6.27 -2.81
CA LYS A 27 -2.64 -5.85 -2.55
C LYS A 27 -3.56 -7.04 -2.30
N GLU A 28 -3.42 -8.10 -3.08
CA GLU A 28 -4.22 -9.31 -2.91
C GLU A 28 -3.96 -9.98 -1.57
N PHE A 29 -2.70 -10.07 -1.14
CA PHE A 29 -2.38 -10.59 0.20
C PHE A 29 -3.03 -9.76 1.28
N LEU A 30 -2.98 -8.43 1.16
CA LEU A 30 -3.59 -7.54 2.14
C LEU A 30 -5.10 -7.73 2.19
N LYS A 31 -5.75 -7.84 1.05
CA LYS A 31 -7.20 -8.06 0.97
C LYS A 31 -7.62 -9.36 1.67
N ARG A 32 -6.76 -10.35 1.67
CA ARG A 32 -7.00 -11.64 2.33
C ARG A 32 -6.54 -11.67 3.78
N ASN A 33 -6.18 -10.52 4.34
CA ASN A 33 -5.70 -10.38 5.72
C ASN A 33 -4.38 -11.12 5.98
N HIS A 34 -3.56 -11.31 4.95
CA HIS A 34 -2.20 -11.83 5.12
C HIS A 34 -1.24 -10.67 5.42
N LEU A 35 -1.46 -10.05 6.58
CA LEU A 35 -0.78 -8.80 6.95
C LEU A 35 0.72 -8.98 7.12
N ASP A 36 1.14 -10.10 7.70
CA ASP A 36 2.57 -10.37 7.92
C ASP A 36 3.32 -10.55 6.60
N THR A 37 2.66 -11.14 5.61
CA THR A 37 3.28 -11.38 4.30
C THR A 37 3.70 -10.09 3.63
N VAL A 38 2.90 -9.04 3.78
CA VAL A 38 3.20 -7.73 3.18
C VAL A 38 3.71 -6.73 4.21
N ARG A 39 3.99 -7.19 5.43
CA ARG A 39 4.52 -6.35 6.51
C ARG A 39 3.69 -5.10 6.76
N PHE A 40 2.39 -5.29 6.86
CA PHE A 40 1.45 -4.20 7.10
C PHE A 40 1.68 -3.61 8.50
N LYS A 41 1.98 -2.31 8.55
CA LYS A 41 2.31 -1.64 9.81
C LYS A 41 1.79 -0.22 9.83
N LYS A 42 1.62 0.28 11.04
CA LYS A 42 1.31 1.67 11.27
C LYS A 42 2.55 2.53 11.00
N ARG A 43 2.36 3.62 10.25
CA ARG A 43 3.45 4.54 9.92
C ARG A 43 3.70 5.51 11.07
N GLN A 44 4.96 5.78 11.33
CA GLN A 44 5.33 6.80 12.32
C GLN A 44 5.21 8.20 11.71
N PRO A 45 4.80 9.23 12.46
CA PRO A 45 4.29 9.12 13.84
C PRO A 45 2.91 8.48 13.89
N LYS A 46 2.60 7.80 14.97
CA LYS A 46 1.33 7.07 15.10
C LYS A 46 0.10 7.99 14.95
N SER A 47 0.26 9.26 15.27
CA SER A 47 -0.83 10.24 15.17
C SER A 47 -1.22 10.55 13.73
N SER A 48 -0.42 10.17 12.74
CA SER A 48 -0.73 10.43 11.34
C SER A 48 -1.96 9.64 10.85
N GLY A 49 -2.26 8.52 11.49
CA GLY A 49 -3.32 7.63 11.03
C GLY A 49 -2.97 6.84 9.78
N GLU A 50 -1.73 6.95 9.32
CA GLU A 50 -1.28 6.27 8.12
C GLU A 50 -0.72 4.88 8.45
N TYR A 51 -0.87 3.99 7.47
CA TYR A 51 -0.30 2.65 7.50
C TYR A 51 0.41 2.41 6.18
N TYR A 52 1.20 1.35 6.12
CA TYR A 52 1.84 0.98 4.86
C TYR A 52 1.96 -0.53 4.75
N PHE A 53 2.10 -0.99 3.52
CA PHE A 53 2.47 -2.37 3.25
C PHE A 53 3.58 -2.42 2.20
N ARG A 54 4.35 -3.49 2.23
CA ARG A 54 5.50 -3.64 1.34
C ARG A 54 5.06 -4.21 0.01
N ILE A 55 5.44 -3.53 -1.09
CA ILE A 55 5.24 -4.02 -2.45
C ILE A 55 6.40 -4.96 -2.82
N ASN A 56 7.61 -4.50 -2.55
CA ASN A 56 8.85 -5.25 -2.72
C ASN A 56 9.88 -4.67 -1.77
N GLN A 57 11.18 -5.00 -1.94
CA GLN A 57 12.21 -4.50 -1.02
C GLN A 57 12.39 -3.00 -1.08
N LYS A 58 12.08 -2.37 -2.21
CA LYS A 58 12.30 -0.94 -2.41
C LYS A 58 11.05 -0.11 -2.17
N TYR A 59 9.89 -0.60 -2.58
CA TYR A 59 8.67 0.21 -2.61
C TYR A 59 7.66 -0.21 -1.56
N ARG A 60 6.97 0.78 -1.00
CA ARG A 60 5.88 0.61 -0.04
C ARG A 60 4.67 1.39 -0.50
N ALA A 61 3.48 0.85 -0.23
CA ALA A 61 2.23 1.55 -0.45
C ALA A 61 1.77 2.13 0.88
N ILE A 62 1.55 3.43 0.91
CA ILE A 62 1.13 4.16 2.10
C ILE A 62 -0.33 4.53 1.93
N GLY A 63 -1.10 4.46 3.01
CA GLY A 63 -2.50 4.79 2.95
C GLY A 63 -3.16 4.98 4.29
N VAL A 64 -4.47 5.13 4.26
CA VAL A 64 -5.30 5.35 5.43
C VAL A 64 -6.53 4.45 5.36
N PHE A 65 -7.12 4.18 6.51
CA PHE A 65 -8.39 3.48 6.54
C PHE A 65 -9.55 4.45 6.28
N ASP A 66 -10.51 3.97 5.50
CA ASP A 66 -11.81 4.60 5.33
C ASP A 66 -12.84 3.55 5.76
N GLY A 67 -13.29 3.63 7.00
CA GLY A 67 -14.05 2.55 7.60
C GLY A 67 -13.21 1.29 7.69
N ILE A 68 -13.68 0.21 7.08
CA ILE A 68 -12.98 -1.08 7.07
C ILE A 68 -12.09 -1.25 5.84
N ASP A 69 -12.12 -0.29 4.92
CA ASP A 69 -11.36 -0.37 3.68
C ASP A 69 -10.07 0.44 3.79
N PHE A 70 -9.07 0.03 3.02
CA PHE A 70 -7.79 0.70 3.00
C PHE A 70 -7.62 1.47 1.69
N ILE A 71 -7.29 2.75 1.79
CA ILE A 71 -7.10 3.63 0.64
C ILE A 71 -5.62 3.94 0.50
N VAL A 72 -5.02 3.48 -0.59
CA VAL A 72 -3.62 3.78 -0.91
C VAL A 72 -3.54 5.21 -1.42
N THR A 73 -2.79 6.05 -0.73
CA THR A 73 -2.68 7.47 -1.03
C THR A 73 -1.40 7.81 -1.78
N GLU A 74 -0.34 7.04 -1.57
CA GLU A 74 0.93 7.27 -2.27
C GLU A 74 1.81 6.03 -2.24
N ILE A 75 2.78 6.01 -3.15
CA ILE A 75 3.81 4.98 -3.18
C ILE A 75 5.13 5.63 -2.80
N SER A 76 5.89 4.98 -1.94
CA SER A 76 7.17 5.48 -1.46
C SER A 76 8.27 4.49 -1.80
N ASP A 77 9.43 5.01 -2.20
CA ASP A 77 10.63 4.22 -2.37
C ASP A 77 11.55 4.35 -1.15
N HIS A 78 10.98 4.71 -0.01
CA HIS A 78 11.72 4.88 1.23
C HIS A 78 12.47 3.60 1.61
N GLN A 79 13.72 3.77 1.96
CA GLN A 79 14.62 2.70 2.36
C GLN A 79 14.68 2.59 3.88
#